data_07d83eecc49a32e8ea9d36697add66dc
#
_entry.id   07d83eecc49a32e8ea9d36697add66dc
#
_cell.length_a   1.000
_cell.length_b   1.000
_cell.length_c   1.000
_cell.angle_alpha   90.00
_cell.angle_beta   90.00
_cell.angle_gamma   90.00
#
_symmetry.space_group_name_H-M   'P 1'
#
loop_
_entity.id
_entity.type
_entity.pdbx_description
1 polymer ?
#
loop_
_entity_poly.entity_id
_entity_poly.type
_entity_poly.pdbx_seq_one_letter_code
_entity_poly.pdbx_strand_id
1 'polypeptide(L)'
;MLRTSLVFVAIAAVCVGLADLEIATLEPWDELRRIAVGFVTPDAGALTGASQALLNTITFAFCGLALGVTGGSLLAAVFSRSAAVRSFCACIRAVHELFWAFLFLPVVGLNPICGILAIGVPYAGVFAKVYAEILQEADRRPLNGLPPRTGGLSRFFYGVLPVAYPDLRAYTSYRLECALRSSAILGFIGLPTLGFHLETAFREGLYAEAPALLYAFYL
;
A
#
# COMPACT_ATOMS: atom_id res chain seq x y z
N MET A 1 19.93 -23.68 15.17
CA MET A 1 18.62 -23.01 15.25
C MET A 1 18.24 -22.60 16.67
N LEU A 2 18.19 -23.53 17.66
CA LEU A 2 17.78 -23.19 19.04
C LEU A 2 18.65 -22.09 19.69
N ARG A 3 19.97 -22.14 19.53
CA ARG A 3 20.88 -21.10 20.08
C ARG A 3 20.65 -19.71 19.48
N THR A 4 20.40 -19.61 18.16
CA THR A 4 20.11 -18.35 17.48
C THR A 4 18.77 -17.79 17.94
N SER A 5 17.75 -18.64 18.11
CA SER A 5 16.45 -18.22 18.63
C SER A 5 16.54 -17.73 20.09
N LEU A 6 17.31 -18.42 20.93
CA LEU A 6 17.52 -18.01 22.33
C LEU A 6 18.25 -16.65 22.43
N VAL A 7 19.26 -16.43 21.58
CA VAL A 7 19.97 -15.14 21.52
C VAL A 7 19.02 -14.03 21.08
N PHE A 8 18.16 -14.31 20.08
CA PHE A 8 17.19 -13.33 19.62
C PHE A 8 16.17 -12.97 20.71
N VAL A 9 15.65 -13.97 21.43
CA VAL A 9 14.72 -13.75 22.55
C VAL A 9 15.39 -13.00 23.70
N ALA A 10 16.66 -13.32 24.00
CA ALA A 10 17.41 -12.61 25.04
C ALA A 10 17.65 -11.13 24.68
N ILE A 11 18.02 -10.85 23.43
CA ILE A 11 18.17 -9.47 22.94
C ILE A 11 16.83 -8.73 23.00
N ALA A 12 15.73 -9.37 22.56
CA ALA A 12 14.40 -8.79 22.64
C ALA A 12 13.99 -8.48 24.09
N ALA A 13 14.24 -9.39 25.03
CA ALA A 13 13.95 -9.19 26.44
C ALA A 13 14.77 -8.03 27.04
N VAL A 14 16.05 -7.90 26.67
CA VAL A 14 16.90 -6.77 27.07
C VAL A 14 16.37 -5.46 26.49
N CYS A 15 15.97 -5.45 25.21
CA CYS A 15 15.37 -4.26 24.59
C CYS A 15 14.08 -3.83 25.28
N VAL A 16 13.22 -4.79 25.64
CA VAL A 16 11.98 -4.51 26.39
C VAL A 16 12.30 -3.96 27.80
N GLY A 17 13.31 -4.51 28.49
CA GLY A 17 13.73 -4.02 29.79
C GLY A 17 14.40 -2.63 29.79
N LEU A 18 14.97 -2.23 28.64
CA LEU A 18 15.56 -0.90 28.44
C LEU A 18 14.56 0.11 27.86
N ALA A 19 13.44 -0.36 27.32
CA ALA A 19 12.38 0.50 26.82
C ALA A 19 11.63 1.10 28.01
N ASP A 20 11.47 2.41 28.01
CA ASP A 20 10.66 3.14 28.99
C ASP A 20 9.17 2.92 28.64
N LEU A 21 8.62 1.82 29.15
CA LEU A 21 7.24 1.40 28.88
C LEU A 21 6.32 2.02 29.92
N GLU A 22 6.00 3.29 29.77
CA GLU A 22 4.93 3.92 30.54
C GLU A 22 3.57 3.57 29.96
N ILE A 23 2.72 2.91 30.76
CA ILE A 23 1.32 2.68 30.42
C ILE A 23 0.57 3.96 30.72
N ALA A 24 0.15 4.68 29.68
CA ALA A 24 -0.50 5.98 29.77
C ALA A 24 -1.92 5.94 30.39
N THR A 25 -2.54 4.76 30.45
CA THR A 25 -3.89 4.59 30.99
C THR A 25 -3.84 4.10 32.42
N LEU A 26 -4.69 4.70 33.30
CA LEU A 26 -4.82 4.30 34.71
C LEU A 26 -5.38 2.88 34.86
N GLU A 27 -6.20 2.43 33.91
CA GLU A 27 -6.88 1.11 33.94
C GLU A 27 -6.79 0.40 32.58
N PRO A 28 -5.63 -0.14 32.20
CA PRO A 28 -5.39 -0.72 30.87
C PRO A 28 -6.27 -1.96 30.59
N TRP A 29 -6.64 -2.71 31.64
CA TRP A 29 -7.47 -3.90 31.51
C TRP A 29 -8.93 -3.57 31.16
N ASP A 30 -9.47 -2.48 31.69
CA ASP A 30 -10.81 -2.03 31.36
C ASP A 30 -10.90 -1.48 29.94
N GLU A 31 -9.88 -0.79 29.48
CA GLU A 31 -9.80 -0.35 28.07
C GLU A 31 -9.71 -1.53 27.12
N LEU A 32 -8.87 -2.53 27.41
CA LEU A 32 -8.80 -3.75 26.62
C LEU A 32 -10.14 -4.51 26.60
N ARG A 33 -10.84 -4.55 27.73
CA ARG A 33 -12.17 -5.15 27.80
C ARG A 33 -13.19 -4.39 26.94
N ARG A 34 -13.19 -3.06 26.98
CA ARG A 34 -14.09 -2.21 26.15
C ARG A 34 -13.83 -2.45 24.66
N ILE A 35 -12.56 -2.48 24.24
CA ILE A 35 -12.18 -2.81 22.88
C ILE A 35 -12.67 -4.21 22.50
N ALA A 36 -12.42 -5.22 23.34
CA ALA A 36 -12.84 -6.60 23.07
C ALA A 36 -14.36 -6.74 22.99
N VAL A 37 -15.11 -6.07 23.84
CA VAL A 37 -16.58 -6.04 23.80
C VAL A 37 -17.05 -5.35 22.51
N GLY A 38 -16.45 -4.23 22.12
CA GLY A 38 -16.76 -3.53 20.87
C GLY A 38 -16.59 -4.41 19.63
N PHE A 39 -15.54 -5.25 19.60
CA PHE A 39 -15.35 -6.20 18.50
C PHE A 39 -16.43 -7.27 18.41
N VAL A 40 -17.05 -7.65 19.52
CA VAL A 40 -18.13 -8.65 19.56
C VAL A 40 -19.51 -8.02 19.31
N THR A 41 -19.67 -6.74 19.67
CA THR A 41 -20.94 -6.00 19.54
C THR A 41 -20.74 -4.76 18.64
N PRO A 42 -20.50 -4.94 17.34
CA PRO A 42 -20.29 -3.80 16.44
C PRO A 42 -21.59 -2.99 16.26
N ASP A 43 -21.47 -1.67 16.28
CA ASP A 43 -22.59 -0.78 16.00
C ASP A 43 -22.72 -0.51 14.50
N ALA A 44 -23.75 -1.08 13.89
CA ALA A 44 -24.05 -0.88 12.48
C ALA A 44 -24.50 0.57 12.15
N GLY A 45 -24.86 1.38 13.16
CA GLY A 45 -25.20 2.79 12.97
C GLY A 45 -24.05 3.61 12.40
N ALA A 46 -22.80 3.25 12.73
CA ALA A 46 -21.59 3.87 12.20
C ALA A 46 -21.46 3.76 10.67
N LEU A 47 -22.08 2.75 10.06
CA LEU A 47 -22.03 2.52 8.60
C LEU A 47 -22.84 3.54 7.80
N THR A 48 -23.85 4.17 8.41
CA THR A 48 -24.75 5.10 7.69
C THR A 48 -24.04 6.36 7.20
N GLY A 49 -22.97 6.80 7.89
CA GLY A 49 -22.10 7.92 7.46
C GLY A 49 -20.84 7.48 6.71
N ALA A 50 -20.47 6.21 6.76
CA ALA A 50 -19.19 5.70 6.26
C ALA A 50 -19.20 5.37 4.75
N SER A 51 -20.36 5.31 4.09
CA SER A 51 -20.47 4.95 2.68
C SER A 51 -19.66 5.87 1.76
N GLN A 52 -19.72 7.18 1.99
CA GLN A 52 -18.93 8.15 1.23
C GLN A 52 -17.43 8.01 1.50
N ALA A 53 -17.05 7.75 2.75
CA ALA A 53 -15.66 7.51 3.13
C ALA A 53 -15.10 6.23 2.50
N LEU A 54 -15.91 5.17 2.41
CA LEU A 54 -15.55 3.95 1.71
C LEU A 54 -15.33 4.19 0.21
N LEU A 55 -16.24 4.92 -0.44
CA LEU A 55 -16.09 5.31 -1.84
C LEU A 55 -14.82 6.14 -2.08
N ASN A 56 -14.53 7.09 -1.19
CA ASN A 56 -13.30 7.87 -1.26
C ASN A 56 -12.06 6.98 -1.11
N THR A 57 -12.06 6.05 -0.16
CA THR A 57 -10.98 5.09 0.06
C THR A 57 -10.70 4.27 -1.20
N ILE A 58 -11.76 3.72 -1.81
CA ILE A 58 -11.66 2.96 -3.06
C ILE A 58 -11.14 3.86 -4.20
N THR A 59 -11.69 5.05 -4.33
CA THR A 59 -11.29 6.00 -5.39
C THR A 59 -9.82 6.38 -5.28
N PHE A 60 -9.32 6.69 -4.07
CA PHE A 60 -7.91 7.01 -3.87
C PHE A 60 -7.00 5.82 -4.18
N ALA A 61 -7.40 4.60 -3.80
CA ALA A 61 -6.66 3.39 -4.12
C ALA A 61 -6.56 3.17 -5.62
N PHE A 62 -7.68 3.26 -6.35
CA PHE A 62 -7.69 3.06 -7.80
C PHE A 62 -6.94 4.16 -8.56
N CYS A 63 -7.15 5.43 -8.22
CA CYS A 63 -6.47 6.55 -8.87
C CYS A 63 -4.95 6.52 -8.58
N GLY A 64 -4.57 6.27 -7.32
CA GLY A 64 -3.17 6.12 -6.93
C GLY A 64 -2.50 4.92 -7.62
N LEU A 65 -3.19 3.77 -7.67
CA LEU A 65 -2.71 2.60 -8.40
C LEU A 65 -2.55 2.90 -9.90
N ALA A 66 -3.54 3.52 -10.54
CA ALA A 66 -3.50 3.87 -11.96
C ALA A 66 -2.31 4.80 -12.28
N LEU A 67 -2.07 5.80 -11.42
CA LEU A 67 -0.90 6.66 -11.53
C LEU A 67 0.41 5.87 -11.35
N GLY A 68 0.44 4.97 -10.37
CA GLY A 68 1.58 4.09 -10.12
C GLY A 68 1.88 3.13 -11.28
N VAL A 69 0.85 2.49 -11.84
CA VAL A 69 0.98 1.58 -12.99
C VAL A 69 1.45 2.32 -14.23
N THR A 70 0.84 3.46 -14.55
CA THR A 70 1.21 4.24 -15.74
C THR A 70 2.64 4.79 -15.62
N GLY A 71 2.96 5.45 -14.52
CA GLY A 71 4.31 5.97 -14.26
C GLY A 71 5.35 4.85 -14.18
N GLY A 72 5.03 3.76 -13.49
CA GLY A 72 5.91 2.60 -13.35
C GLY A 72 6.16 1.88 -14.68
N SER A 73 5.14 1.73 -15.53
CA SER A 73 5.29 1.12 -16.86
C SER A 73 6.23 1.94 -17.76
N LEU A 74 6.11 3.28 -17.73
CA LEU A 74 7.00 4.17 -18.46
C LEU A 74 8.44 4.07 -17.95
N LEU A 75 8.63 4.08 -16.64
CA LEU A 75 9.94 3.93 -16.02
C LEU A 75 10.55 2.53 -16.26
N ALA A 76 9.73 1.46 -16.28
CA ALA A 76 10.16 0.10 -16.53
C ALA A 76 10.85 -0.05 -17.90
N ALA A 77 10.38 0.68 -18.91
CA ALA A 77 10.98 0.67 -20.26
C ALA A 77 12.45 1.11 -20.27
N VAL A 78 12.83 1.99 -19.33
CA VAL A 78 14.19 2.55 -19.23
C VAL A 78 14.96 1.95 -18.04
N PHE A 79 14.28 1.30 -17.11
CA PHE A 79 14.83 0.81 -15.84
C PHE A 79 16.08 -0.05 -16.02
N SER A 80 16.06 -1.00 -16.96
CA SER A 80 17.19 -1.90 -17.23
C SER A 80 18.42 -1.19 -17.78
N ARG A 81 18.23 -0.08 -18.51
CA ARG A 81 19.27 0.62 -19.24
C ARG A 81 19.94 1.75 -18.45
N SER A 82 19.24 2.31 -17.45
CA SER A 82 19.70 3.50 -16.71
C SER A 82 19.90 3.22 -15.23
N ALA A 83 21.14 3.33 -14.75
CA ALA A 83 21.47 3.25 -13.34
C ALA A 83 20.82 4.41 -12.55
N ALA A 84 20.70 5.60 -13.13
CA ALA A 84 20.06 6.75 -12.50
C ALA A 84 18.58 6.48 -12.25
N VAL A 85 17.85 5.88 -13.22
CA VAL A 85 16.43 5.50 -13.04
C VAL A 85 16.28 4.45 -11.94
N ARG A 86 17.16 3.46 -11.88
CA ARG A 86 17.17 2.45 -10.81
C ARG A 86 17.35 3.07 -9.44
N SER A 87 18.34 3.96 -9.28
CA SER A 87 18.60 4.66 -8.02
C SER A 87 17.42 5.56 -7.63
N PHE A 88 16.87 6.31 -8.57
CA PHE A 88 15.69 7.15 -8.36
C PHE A 88 14.48 6.32 -7.87
N CYS A 89 14.15 5.24 -8.56
CA CYS A 89 13.08 4.34 -8.14
C CYS A 89 13.37 3.69 -6.78
N ALA A 90 14.64 3.39 -6.46
CA ALA A 90 15.02 2.85 -5.16
C ALA A 90 14.79 3.86 -4.04
N CYS A 91 15.14 5.12 -4.25
CA CYS A 91 14.89 6.20 -3.28
C CYS A 91 13.39 6.42 -3.05
N ILE A 92 12.60 6.48 -4.14
CA ILE A 92 11.15 6.70 -4.03
C ILE A 92 10.46 5.60 -3.23
N ARG A 93 10.77 4.34 -3.51
CA ARG A 93 10.14 3.18 -2.84
C ARG A 93 10.69 2.89 -1.43
N ALA A 94 11.80 3.53 -1.04
CA ALA A 94 12.36 3.37 0.30
C ALA A 94 11.54 4.14 1.35
N VAL A 95 10.76 5.11 0.92
CA VAL A 95 9.93 5.95 1.78
C VAL A 95 8.49 5.43 1.77
N HIS A 96 7.92 5.24 2.96
CA HIS A 96 6.53 4.77 3.11
C HIS A 96 5.52 5.81 2.61
N GLU A 97 4.36 5.37 2.10
CA GLU A 97 3.32 6.23 1.50
C GLU A 97 2.88 7.37 2.43
N LEU A 98 2.79 7.10 3.74
CA LEU A 98 2.41 8.11 4.72
C LEU A 98 3.36 9.31 4.75
N PHE A 99 4.67 9.08 4.62
CA PHE A 99 5.65 10.16 4.55
C PHE A 99 5.51 10.99 3.27
N TRP A 100 5.20 10.33 2.15
CA TRP A 100 4.88 11.02 0.91
C TRP A 100 3.65 11.92 1.06
N ALA A 101 2.63 11.45 1.80
CA ALA A 101 1.46 12.26 2.11
C ALA A 101 1.82 13.52 2.90
N PHE A 102 2.66 13.40 3.95
CA PHE A 102 3.16 14.55 4.70
C PHE A 102 4.02 15.51 3.85
N LEU A 103 4.77 14.98 2.88
CA LEU A 103 5.56 15.79 1.96
C LEU A 103 4.67 16.60 1.00
N PHE A 104 3.60 16.01 0.50
CA PHE A 104 2.70 16.68 -0.43
C PHE A 104 1.70 17.61 0.26
N LEU A 105 1.35 17.36 1.52
CA LEU A 105 0.39 18.15 2.27
C LEU A 105 0.68 19.65 2.27
N PRO A 106 1.89 20.14 2.55
CA PRO A 106 2.20 21.57 2.52
C PRO A 106 2.21 22.17 1.11
N VAL A 107 2.34 21.37 0.06
CA VAL A 107 2.43 21.83 -1.34
C VAL A 107 1.05 21.88 -1.98
N VAL A 108 0.26 20.82 -1.81
CA VAL A 108 -1.04 20.64 -2.48
C VAL A 108 -2.21 20.97 -1.54
N GLY A 109 -1.95 21.01 -0.23
CA GLY A 109 -2.98 21.13 0.79
C GLY A 109 -3.72 19.81 1.05
N LEU A 110 -4.70 19.85 1.94
CA LEU A 110 -5.57 18.71 2.25
C LEU A 110 -6.60 18.51 1.12
N ASN A 111 -6.15 17.92 0.03
CA ASN A 111 -6.91 17.74 -1.21
C ASN A 111 -6.81 16.26 -1.65
N PRO A 112 -7.82 15.71 -2.34
CA PRO A 112 -7.75 14.36 -2.93
C PRO A 112 -6.48 14.08 -3.75
N ILE A 113 -5.94 15.08 -4.44
CA ILE A 113 -4.69 14.98 -5.20
C ILE A 113 -3.51 14.58 -4.29
N CYS A 114 -3.46 15.08 -3.06
CA CYS A 114 -2.43 14.72 -2.09
C CYS A 114 -2.42 13.21 -1.83
N GLY A 115 -3.60 12.61 -1.58
CA GLY A 115 -3.74 11.18 -1.37
C GLY A 115 -3.37 10.34 -2.59
N ILE A 116 -3.78 10.77 -3.79
CA ILE A 116 -3.45 10.08 -5.05
C ILE A 116 -1.94 10.10 -5.32
N LEU A 117 -1.29 11.25 -5.11
CA LEU A 117 0.18 11.37 -5.28
C LEU A 117 0.93 10.57 -4.23
N ALA A 118 0.46 10.56 -2.98
CA ALA A 118 1.09 9.83 -1.89
C ALA A 118 1.16 8.31 -2.13
N ILE A 119 0.14 7.75 -2.79
CA ILE A 119 0.12 6.34 -3.20
C ILE A 119 0.85 6.17 -4.54
N GLY A 120 0.54 7.00 -5.54
CA GLY A 120 0.97 6.81 -6.92
C GLY A 120 2.47 6.95 -7.11
N VAL A 121 3.13 7.91 -6.43
CA VAL A 121 4.58 8.15 -6.59
C VAL A 121 5.41 6.94 -6.10
N PRO A 122 5.28 6.46 -4.85
CA PRO A 122 6.04 5.28 -4.42
C PRO A 122 5.68 4.04 -5.23
N TYR A 123 4.41 3.88 -5.63
CA TYR A 123 3.99 2.76 -6.47
C TYR A 123 4.62 2.80 -7.84
N ALA A 124 4.80 3.97 -8.47
CA ALA A 124 5.52 4.07 -9.73
C ALA A 124 6.95 3.53 -9.62
N GLY A 125 7.66 3.83 -8.53
CA GLY A 125 8.99 3.26 -8.27
C GLY A 125 8.99 1.75 -8.09
N VAL A 126 7.97 1.21 -7.43
CA VAL A 126 7.82 -0.24 -7.21
C VAL A 126 7.46 -0.95 -8.52
N PHE A 127 6.45 -0.46 -9.24
CA PHE A 127 6.04 -1.03 -10.54
C PHE A 127 7.16 -0.96 -11.56
N ALA A 128 7.95 0.13 -11.60
CA ALA A 128 9.09 0.25 -12.50
C ALA A 128 10.09 -0.89 -12.34
N LYS A 129 10.40 -1.24 -11.10
CA LYS A 129 11.31 -2.35 -10.81
C LYS A 129 10.68 -3.69 -11.18
N VAL A 130 9.52 -4.01 -10.61
CA VAL A 130 8.93 -5.35 -10.72
C VAL A 130 8.50 -5.64 -12.16
N TYR A 131 7.93 -4.67 -12.86
CA TYR A 131 7.57 -4.85 -14.27
C TYR A 131 8.80 -5.05 -15.15
N ALA A 132 9.90 -4.32 -14.89
CA ALA A 132 11.15 -4.56 -15.60
C ALA A 132 11.70 -5.96 -15.36
N GLU A 133 11.63 -6.48 -14.15
CA GLU A 133 12.06 -7.84 -13.79
C GLU A 133 11.17 -8.89 -14.47
N ILE A 134 9.84 -8.80 -14.36
CA ILE A 134 8.90 -9.72 -15.03
C ILE A 134 9.15 -9.74 -16.55
N LEU A 135 9.32 -8.57 -17.19
CA LEU A 135 9.57 -8.48 -18.62
C LEU A 135 10.95 -9.04 -19.04
N GLN A 136 11.94 -9.04 -18.14
CA GLN A 136 13.27 -9.63 -18.39
C GLN A 136 13.24 -11.15 -18.23
N GLU A 137 12.51 -11.67 -17.27
CA GLU A 137 12.39 -13.10 -16.97
C GLU A 137 11.43 -13.82 -17.90
N ALA A 138 10.54 -13.10 -18.60
CA ALA A 138 9.58 -13.68 -19.53
C ALA A 138 10.24 -14.59 -20.58
N ASP A 139 9.63 -15.76 -20.82
CA ASP A 139 10.13 -16.74 -21.80
C ASP A 139 10.23 -16.11 -23.20
N ARG A 140 11.40 -16.24 -23.81
CA ARG A 140 11.70 -15.70 -25.13
C ARG A 140 11.43 -16.67 -26.28
N ARG A 141 11.02 -17.91 -26.02
CA ARG A 141 10.73 -18.92 -27.05
C ARG A 141 9.70 -18.45 -28.07
N PRO A 142 8.60 -17.74 -27.72
CA PRO A 142 7.64 -17.25 -28.69
C PRO A 142 8.23 -16.28 -29.72
N LEU A 143 9.34 -15.63 -29.40
CA LEU A 143 10.05 -14.74 -30.35
C LEU A 143 10.60 -15.48 -31.56
N ASN A 144 10.88 -16.78 -31.42
CA ASN A 144 11.40 -17.60 -32.53
C ASN A 144 10.33 -17.87 -33.62
N GLY A 145 9.03 -17.71 -33.28
CA GLY A 145 7.94 -17.82 -34.25
C GLY A 145 7.67 -16.54 -35.04
N LEU A 146 8.34 -15.43 -34.72
CA LEU A 146 8.16 -14.16 -35.42
C LEU A 146 9.12 -14.03 -36.61
N PRO A 147 8.66 -13.38 -37.69
CA PRO A 147 9.51 -13.15 -38.87
C PRO A 147 10.82 -12.46 -38.50
N PRO A 148 11.97 -12.79 -39.14
CA PRO A 148 13.31 -12.28 -38.80
C PRO A 148 13.43 -10.75 -38.82
N ARG A 149 12.60 -10.07 -39.62
CA ARG A 149 12.60 -8.61 -39.80
C ARG A 149 11.55 -7.86 -38.97
N THR A 150 10.93 -8.51 -38.00
CA THR A 150 9.92 -7.89 -37.14
C THR A 150 10.53 -6.78 -36.27
N GLY A 151 9.95 -5.59 -36.30
CA GLY A 151 10.43 -4.45 -35.54
C GLY A 151 10.37 -4.68 -34.00
N GLY A 152 11.19 -3.97 -33.24
CA GLY A 152 11.31 -4.16 -31.80
C GLY A 152 10.00 -4.01 -31.02
N LEU A 153 9.15 -3.05 -31.38
CA LEU A 153 7.84 -2.85 -30.78
C LEU A 153 6.90 -4.04 -31.02
N SER A 154 6.87 -4.54 -32.28
CA SER A 154 6.04 -5.71 -32.61
C SER A 154 6.53 -6.97 -31.88
N ARG A 155 7.85 -7.15 -31.74
CA ARG A 155 8.43 -8.25 -30.94
C ARG A 155 8.04 -8.14 -29.46
N PHE A 156 8.00 -6.93 -28.93
CA PHE A 156 7.55 -6.70 -27.55
C PHE A 156 6.06 -7.05 -27.38
N PHE A 157 5.19 -6.45 -28.20
CA PHE A 157 3.73 -6.63 -28.05
C PHE A 157 3.22 -8.03 -28.40
N TYR A 158 3.82 -8.69 -29.40
CA TYR A 158 3.35 -10.02 -29.84
C TYR A 158 4.19 -11.18 -29.29
N GLY A 159 5.39 -10.92 -28.79
CA GLY A 159 6.28 -11.98 -28.29
C GLY A 159 6.48 -11.97 -26.79
N VAL A 160 6.78 -10.83 -26.18
CA VAL A 160 7.14 -10.73 -24.76
C VAL A 160 5.92 -10.43 -23.89
N LEU A 161 5.15 -9.41 -24.25
CA LEU A 161 4.03 -8.94 -23.44
C LEU A 161 2.94 -10.00 -23.20
N PRO A 162 2.50 -10.81 -24.18
CA PRO A 162 1.49 -11.84 -23.93
C PRO A 162 1.95 -12.89 -22.93
N VAL A 163 3.24 -13.23 -22.92
CA VAL A 163 3.83 -14.18 -21.96
C VAL A 163 3.93 -13.59 -20.57
N ALA A 164 4.35 -12.33 -20.46
CA ALA A 164 4.50 -11.61 -19.20
C ALA A 164 3.16 -11.14 -18.61
N TYR A 165 2.11 -11.02 -19.42
CA TYR A 165 0.83 -10.41 -19.00
C TYR A 165 0.16 -11.07 -17.78
N PRO A 166 0.13 -12.41 -17.64
CA PRO A 166 -0.44 -13.04 -16.45
C PRO A 166 0.26 -12.59 -15.17
N ASP A 167 1.59 -12.51 -15.17
CA ASP A 167 2.38 -12.11 -14.00
C ASP A 167 2.23 -10.63 -13.70
N LEU A 168 2.23 -9.77 -14.75
CA LEU A 168 1.95 -8.34 -14.61
C LEU A 168 0.57 -8.10 -14.01
N ARG A 169 -0.46 -8.84 -14.47
CA ARG A 169 -1.82 -8.74 -13.96
C ARG A 169 -1.89 -9.21 -12.52
N ALA A 170 -1.31 -10.36 -12.19
CA ALA A 170 -1.31 -10.93 -10.84
C ALA A 170 -0.67 -9.95 -9.85
N TYR A 171 0.48 -9.39 -10.21
CA TYR A 171 1.17 -8.41 -9.39
C TYR A 171 0.36 -7.12 -9.22
N THR A 172 -0.28 -6.63 -10.30
CA THR A 172 -1.13 -5.42 -10.22
C THR A 172 -2.33 -5.64 -9.30
N SER A 173 -2.98 -6.81 -9.37
CA SER A 173 -4.08 -7.17 -8.48
C SER A 173 -3.65 -7.23 -7.02
N TYR A 174 -2.51 -7.85 -6.73
CA TYR A 174 -1.92 -7.83 -5.40
C TYR A 174 -1.65 -6.41 -4.89
N ARG A 175 -1.14 -5.54 -5.78
CA ARG A 175 -0.88 -4.14 -5.43
C ARG A 175 -2.15 -3.32 -5.23
N LEU A 176 -3.27 -3.70 -5.85
CA LEU A 176 -4.56 -3.09 -5.58
C LEU A 176 -5.00 -3.31 -4.13
N GLU A 177 -4.86 -4.53 -3.63
CA GLU A 177 -5.15 -4.84 -2.21
C GLU A 177 -4.27 -4.01 -1.26
N CYS A 178 -2.98 -3.86 -1.59
CA CYS A 178 -2.09 -2.99 -0.83
C CYS A 178 -2.53 -1.52 -0.90
N ALA A 179 -2.94 -1.04 -2.08
CA ALA A 179 -3.39 0.34 -2.27
C ALA A 179 -4.67 0.66 -1.48
N LEU A 180 -5.59 -0.29 -1.36
CA LEU A 180 -6.78 -0.16 -0.52
C LEU A 180 -6.40 0.08 0.94
N ARG A 181 -5.46 -0.70 1.48
CA ARG A 181 -4.95 -0.49 2.85
C ARG A 181 -4.24 0.85 3.00
N SER A 182 -3.37 1.20 2.06
CA SER A 182 -2.67 2.50 2.08
C SER A 182 -3.64 3.67 2.02
N SER A 183 -4.69 3.58 1.21
CA SER A 183 -5.71 4.65 1.10
C SER A 183 -6.51 4.82 2.40
N ALA A 184 -6.80 3.73 3.13
CA ALA A 184 -7.42 3.83 4.44
C ALA A 184 -6.52 4.59 5.43
N ILE A 185 -5.20 4.29 5.43
CA ILE A 185 -4.23 4.96 6.32
C ILE A 185 -4.13 6.47 6.05
N LEU A 186 -4.43 6.95 4.83
CA LEU A 186 -4.46 8.38 4.53
C LEU A 186 -5.49 9.17 5.36
N GLY A 187 -6.43 8.49 6.00
CA GLY A 187 -7.35 9.10 6.97
C GLY A 187 -6.64 9.73 8.16
N PHE A 188 -5.50 9.20 8.61
CA PHE A 188 -4.72 9.75 9.72
C PHE A 188 -4.12 11.14 9.45
N ILE A 189 -4.04 11.55 8.20
CA ILE A 189 -3.63 12.91 7.81
C ILE A 189 -4.83 13.85 7.59
N GLY A 190 -6.06 13.38 7.86
CA GLY A 190 -7.29 14.17 7.74
C GLY A 190 -8.01 14.05 6.40
N LEU A 191 -7.59 13.18 5.49
CA LEU A 191 -8.34 12.91 4.27
C LEU A 191 -9.62 12.13 4.60
N PRO A 192 -10.78 12.44 3.95
CA PRO A 192 -12.08 11.86 4.27
C PRO A 192 -12.18 10.41 3.74
N THR A 193 -11.37 9.54 4.29
CA THR A 193 -11.35 8.09 4.02
C THR A 193 -11.92 7.33 5.20
N LEU A 194 -12.10 6.01 5.02
CA LEU A 194 -12.58 5.15 6.10
C LEU A 194 -11.67 5.20 7.34
N GLY A 195 -10.36 5.36 7.13
CA GLY A 195 -9.40 5.48 8.23
C GLY A 195 -9.57 6.74 9.06
N PHE A 196 -10.10 7.82 8.51
CA PHE A 196 -10.43 9.02 9.27
C PHE A 196 -11.55 8.75 10.30
N HIS A 197 -12.62 8.07 9.86
CA HIS A 197 -13.69 7.68 10.77
C HIS A 197 -13.23 6.67 11.81
N LEU A 198 -12.36 5.73 11.41
CA LEU A 198 -11.78 4.76 12.33
C LEU A 198 -10.92 5.44 13.40
N GLU A 199 -10.07 6.38 13.01
CA GLU A 199 -9.21 7.14 13.92
C GLU A 199 -10.06 7.98 14.89
N THR A 200 -11.09 8.64 14.39
CA THR A 200 -12.03 9.43 15.20
C THR A 200 -12.75 8.54 16.21
N ALA A 201 -13.26 7.39 15.78
CA ALA A 201 -13.92 6.44 16.68
C ALA A 201 -13.02 5.96 17.82
N PHE A 202 -11.74 5.68 17.51
CA PHE A 202 -10.76 5.31 18.55
C PHE A 202 -10.43 6.48 19.49
N ARG A 203 -10.29 7.69 18.98
CA ARG A 203 -10.01 8.89 19.81
C ARG A 203 -11.16 9.22 20.76
N GLU A 204 -12.38 9.04 20.29
CA GLU A 204 -13.60 9.32 21.08
C GLU A 204 -14.00 8.17 21.99
N GLY A 205 -13.28 7.03 21.96
CA GLY A 205 -13.56 5.85 22.77
C GLY A 205 -14.81 5.09 22.34
N LEU A 206 -15.26 5.29 21.09
CA LEU A 206 -16.41 4.63 20.48
C LEU A 206 -16.01 3.23 19.96
N TYR A 207 -15.60 2.35 20.85
CA TYR A 207 -15.02 1.05 20.50
C TYR A 207 -15.99 0.07 19.85
N ALA A 208 -17.30 0.36 19.80
CA ALA A 208 -18.27 -0.43 19.06
C ALA A 208 -18.39 -0.02 17.58
N GLU A 209 -18.09 1.24 17.25
CA GLU A 209 -18.14 1.76 15.89
C GLU A 209 -16.91 1.34 15.06
N ALA A 210 -15.72 1.35 15.67
CA ALA A 210 -14.48 1.01 14.99
C ALA A 210 -14.49 -0.38 14.33
N PRO A 211 -14.93 -1.47 14.98
CA PRO A 211 -15.04 -2.78 14.35
C PRO A 211 -16.09 -2.83 13.24
N ALA A 212 -17.20 -2.10 13.36
CA ALA A 212 -18.19 -2.04 12.28
C ALA A 212 -17.58 -1.47 10.98
N LEU A 213 -16.78 -0.40 11.10
CA LEU A 213 -16.05 0.18 9.98
C LEU A 213 -14.98 -0.77 9.41
N LEU A 214 -14.27 -1.51 10.28
CA LEU A 214 -13.30 -2.53 9.84
C LEU A 214 -13.99 -3.68 9.09
N TYR A 215 -15.11 -4.17 9.59
CA TYR A 215 -15.86 -5.24 8.92
C TYR A 215 -16.40 -4.78 7.57
N ALA A 216 -16.89 -3.55 7.46
CA ALA A 216 -17.32 -2.97 6.18
C ALA A 216 -16.17 -2.83 5.16
N PHE A 217 -14.94 -2.70 5.63
CA PHE A 217 -13.76 -2.62 4.77
C PHE A 217 -13.29 -4.01 4.28
N TYR A 218 -13.55 -5.07 5.05
CA TYR A 218 -13.13 -6.43 4.72
C TYR A 218 -14.21 -7.26 4.00
N LEU A 219 -15.48 -6.84 4.01
CA LEU A 219 -16.58 -7.44 3.25
C LEU A 219 -16.66 -6.92 1.83
#